data_0dcd3b601e3cf212ee9ea383b210f262
#
_entry.id   0dcd3b601e3cf212ee9ea383b210f262
#
_cell.length_a   1.000
_cell.length_b   1.000
_cell.length_c   1.000
_cell.angle_alpha   90.00
_cell.angle_beta   90.00
_cell.angle_gamma   90.00
#
_symmetry.space_group_name_H-M   'P 1'
#
loop_
_entity.id
_entity.type
_entity.pdbx_description
1 polymer ?
#
loop_
_entity_poly.entity_id
_entity_poly.type
_entity_poly.pdbx_seq_one_letter_code
_entity_poly.pdbx_strand_id
1 'polypeptide(L)'
;QYACGGWIKAHPLTGEYSTYGNFEVLIENNNKQLRDLIEAMAKGQHEAGTLEQKIGDLYNIAMDSVKQNKEGYAPIQADLEAIAAIQDRKEIIAQMAKLGSKGLPGYFGFYIDADIKNSSMNLLQIGQGGLSLGEKEYYLDNDSATVHVRESFKAYMEKMFTLCGSTPEEAKRKMEAVMGIETRIAVPSYSAVQQRDPEANYHKMTYEELKKDYSGIDWDVFFLSLIHISEPTRPEPIS
;
A
#
# COMPACT_ATOMS: atom_id res chain seq x y z
N GLN A 1 -14.02 -39.27 3.11
CA GLN A 1 -13.80 -39.88 1.80
C GLN A 1 -15.08 -40.03 0.96
N TYR A 2 -16.25 -40.17 1.57
CA TYR A 2 -17.51 -40.43 0.84
C TYR A 2 -18.04 -39.21 0.05
N ALA A 3 -17.90 -38.01 0.56
CA ALA A 3 -18.48 -36.82 -0.07
C ALA A 3 -17.52 -36.07 -1.01
N CYS A 4 -16.23 -36.00 -0.70
CA CYS A 4 -15.30 -35.09 -1.37
C CYS A 4 -14.00 -35.74 -1.87
N GLY A 5 -13.80 -37.06 -1.70
CA GLY A 5 -12.53 -37.72 -1.99
C GLY A 5 -12.10 -37.63 -3.46
N GLY A 6 -13.05 -37.69 -4.41
CA GLY A 6 -12.79 -37.51 -5.83
C GLY A 6 -12.39 -36.07 -6.17
N TRP A 7 -13.10 -35.10 -5.57
CA TRP A 7 -12.82 -33.68 -5.76
C TRP A 7 -11.43 -33.31 -5.21
N ILE A 8 -11.08 -33.75 -3.99
CA ILE A 8 -9.76 -33.51 -3.38
C ILE A 8 -8.62 -34.09 -4.24
N LYS A 9 -8.82 -35.27 -4.83
CA LYS A 9 -7.83 -35.86 -5.74
C LYS A 9 -7.66 -35.05 -7.03
N ALA A 10 -8.75 -34.49 -7.56
CA ALA A 10 -8.73 -33.69 -8.79
C ALA A 10 -8.21 -32.26 -8.55
N HIS A 11 -8.23 -31.78 -7.32
CA HIS A 11 -7.85 -30.43 -6.94
C HIS A 11 -6.84 -30.44 -5.76
N PRO A 12 -5.60 -30.88 -6.02
CA PRO A 12 -4.57 -30.89 -4.99
C PRO A 12 -4.24 -29.47 -4.54
N LEU A 13 -3.98 -29.30 -3.25
CA LEU A 13 -3.52 -28.01 -2.72
C LEU A 13 -2.15 -27.66 -3.33
N THR A 14 -2.06 -26.51 -3.98
CA THR A 14 -0.81 -25.95 -4.52
C THR A 14 -0.15 -25.03 -3.51
N GLY A 15 1.13 -24.68 -3.71
CA GLY A 15 1.86 -23.78 -2.81
C GLY A 15 1.34 -22.32 -2.80
N GLU A 16 0.43 -21.99 -3.70
CA GLU A 16 -0.17 -20.64 -3.82
C GLU A 16 -1.32 -20.40 -2.84
N TYR A 17 -1.93 -21.47 -2.32
CA TYR A 17 -3.10 -21.40 -1.45
C TYR A 17 -2.86 -22.12 -0.12
N SER A 18 -3.27 -21.52 0.97
CA SER A 18 -3.32 -22.16 2.29
C SER A 18 -4.51 -23.10 2.44
N THR A 19 -5.59 -22.83 1.71
CA THR A 19 -6.81 -23.66 1.58
C THR A 19 -7.26 -23.65 0.14
N TYR A 20 -7.94 -24.72 -0.31
CA TYR A 20 -8.46 -24.79 -1.66
C TYR A 20 -9.86 -25.41 -1.67
N GLY A 21 -10.81 -24.73 -2.25
CA GLY A 21 -12.21 -25.11 -2.31
C GLY A 21 -12.91 -24.56 -3.55
N ASN A 22 -14.24 -24.61 -3.56
CA ASN A 22 -15.01 -24.13 -4.71
C ASN A 22 -14.87 -22.62 -4.93
N PHE A 23 -14.58 -21.84 -3.89
CA PHE A 23 -14.36 -20.40 -4.03
C PHE A 23 -13.05 -20.10 -4.78
N GLU A 24 -11.99 -20.84 -4.48
CA GLU A 24 -10.71 -20.71 -5.18
C GLU A 24 -10.86 -21.13 -6.65
N VAL A 25 -11.58 -22.22 -6.94
CA VAL A 25 -11.89 -22.62 -8.32
C VAL A 25 -12.67 -21.53 -9.07
N LEU A 26 -13.64 -20.89 -8.43
CA LEU A 26 -14.39 -19.77 -9.03
C LEU A 26 -13.49 -18.55 -9.26
N ILE A 27 -12.62 -18.21 -8.31
CA ILE A 27 -11.64 -17.12 -8.45
C ILE A 27 -10.71 -17.39 -9.63
N GLU A 28 -10.13 -18.59 -9.72
CA GLU A 28 -9.24 -18.97 -10.83
C GLU A 28 -9.93 -18.87 -12.19
N ASN A 29 -11.14 -19.42 -12.29
CA ASN A 29 -11.93 -19.35 -13.52
C ASN A 29 -12.27 -17.89 -13.90
N ASN A 30 -12.63 -17.08 -12.92
CA ASN A 30 -12.93 -15.67 -13.13
C ASN A 30 -11.69 -14.88 -13.56
N ASN A 31 -10.56 -15.10 -12.88
CA ASN A 31 -9.28 -14.50 -13.24
C ASN A 31 -8.83 -14.89 -14.65
N LYS A 32 -9.06 -16.17 -15.03
CA LYS A 32 -8.77 -16.63 -16.41
C LYS A 32 -9.64 -15.90 -17.43
N GLN A 33 -10.94 -15.82 -17.21
CA GLN A 33 -11.87 -15.13 -18.12
C GLN A 33 -11.53 -13.64 -18.25
N LEU A 34 -11.21 -12.96 -17.13
CA LEU A 34 -10.79 -11.57 -17.14
C LEU A 34 -9.47 -11.38 -17.89
N ARG A 35 -8.49 -12.27 -17.69
CA ARG A 35 -7.24 -12.24 -18.43
C ARG A 35 -7.48 -12.38 -19.94
N ASP A 36 -8.25 -13.42 -20.34
CA ASP A 36 -8.55 -13.67 -21.75
C ASP A 36 -9.25 -12.45 -22.40
N LEU A 37 -10.17 -11.79 -21.67
CA LEU A 37 -10.85 -10.57 -22.11
C LEU A 37 -9.87 -9.39 -22.26
N ILE A 38 -9.05 -9.13 -21.26
CA ILE A 38 -8.07 -8.03 -21.27
C ILE A 38 -7.03 -8.23 -22.38
N GLU A 39 -6.53 -9.47 -22.55
CA GLU A 39 -5.60 -9.78 -23.63
C GLU A 39 -6.23 -9.63 -25.01
N ALA A 40 -7.52 -9.93 -25.17
CA ALA A 40 -8.23 -9.70 -26.41
C ALA A 40 -8.32 -8.19 -26.72
N MET A 41 -8.61 -7.36 -25.71
CA MET A 41 -8.59 -5.90 -25.83
C MET A 41 -7.18 -5.39 -26.17
N ALA A 42 -6.15 -5.91 -25.51
CA ALA A 42 -4.76 -5.48 -25.74
C ALA A 42 -4.23 -5.82 -27.14
N LYS A 43 -4.76 -6.87 -27.76
CA LYS A 43 -4.42 -7.28 -29.12
C LYS A 43 -5.30 -6.63 -30.21
N GLY A 44 -6.47 -6.11 -29.81
CA GLY A 44 -7.43 -5.49 -30.72
C GLY A 44 -7.04 -4.09 -31.16
N GLN A 45 -7.65 -3.66 -32.28
CA GLN A 45 -7.63 -2.25 -32.65
C GLN A 45 -8.95 -1.61 -32.23
N HIS A 46 -8.86 -0.58 -31.41
CA HIS A 46 -10.02 0.11 -30.84
C HIS A 46 -9.98 1.59 -31.16
N GLU A 47 -11.14 2.20 -31.24
CA GLU A 47 -11.25 3.64 -31.43
C GLU A 47 -10.69 4.41 -30.24
N ALA A 48 -10.00 5.52 -30.51
CA ALA A 48 -9.36 6.33 -29.48
C ALA A 48 -10.38 6.87 -28.46
N GLY A 49 -10.10 6.70 -27.18
CA GLY A 49 -10.94 7.14 -26.08
C GLY A 49 -11.96 6.12 -25.59
N THR A 50 -12.12 4.97 -26.28
CA THR A 50 -12.99 3.88 -25.81
C THR A 50 -12.41 3.19 -24.58
N LEU A 51 -13.27 2.49 -23.84
CA LEU A 51 -12.86 1.74 -22.66
C LEU A 51 -11.91 0.59 -23.03
N GLU A 52 -12.21 -0.09 -24.13
CA GLU A 52 -11.41 -1.19 -24.66
C GLU A 52 -9.97 -0.74 -24.99
N GLN A 53 -9.83 0.42 -25.64
CA GLN A 53 -8.52 1.00 -25.93
C GLN A 53 -7.75 1.31 -24.65
N LYS A 54 -8.40 1.95 -23.65
CA LYS A 54 -7.75 2.32 -22.40
C LYS A 54 -7.28 1.09 -21.59
N ILE A 55 -8.10 0.05 -21.54
CA ILE A 55 -7.76 -1.20 -20.83
C ILE A 55 -6.61 -1.91 -21.57
N GLY A 56 -6.70 -2.01 -22.91
CA GLY A 56 -5.68 -2.64 -23.72
C GLY A 56 -4.32 -1.93 -23.60
N ASP A 57 -4.31 -0.61 -23.70
CA ASP A 57 -3.08 0.18 -23.56
C ASP A 57 -2.47 0.07 -22.16
N LEU A 58 -3.28 0.13 -21.10
CA LEU A 58 -2.82 -0.04 -19.72
C LEU A 58 -2.17 -1.42 -19.53
N TYR A 59 -2.82 -2.46 -20.04
CA TYR A 59 -2.27 -3.82 -19.98
C TYR A 59 -0.94 -3.94 -20.73
N ASN A 60 -0.85 -3.41 -21.95
CA ASN A 60 0.36 -3.43 -22.74
C ASN A 60 1.52 -2.68 -22.06
N ILE A 61 1.25 -1.53 -21.44
CA ILE A 61 2.25 -0.79 -20.66
C ILE A 61 2.69 -1.62 -19.42
N ALA A 62 1.76 -2.23 -18.71
CA ALA A 62 2.05 -3.02 -17.53
C ALA A 62 2.86 -4.30 -17.85
N MET A 63 2.68 -4.87 -19.03
CA MET A 63 3.34 -6.10 -19.47
C MET A 63 4.63 -5.87 -20.28
N ASP A 64 4.99 -4.63 -20.56
CA ASP A 64 6.23 -4.29 -21.28
C ASP A 64 7.46 -4.44 -20.37
N SER A 65 7.87 -5.68 -20.16
CA SER A 65 9.05 -6.01 -19.36
C SER A 65 10.36 -5.47 -19.96
N VAL A 66 10.43 -5.27 -21.28
CA VAL A 66 11.62 -4.71 -21.94
C VAL A 66 11.80 -3.26 -21.55
N LYS A 67 10.73 -2.48 -21.62
CA LYS A 67 10.72 -1.08 -21.20
C LYS A 67 11.00 -0.96 -19.70
N GLN A 68 10.30 -1.75 -18.87
CA GLN A 68 10.48 -1.74 -17.41
C GLN A 68 11.93 -2.07 -17.01
N ASN A 69 12.54 -3.08 -17.62
CA ASN A 69 13.93 -3.44 -17.35
C ASN A 69 14.91 -2.35 -17.80
N LYS A 70 14.63 -1.65 -18.90
CA LYS A 70 15.44 -0.54 -19.39
C LYS A 70 15.34 0.70 -18.49
N GLU A 71 14.15 1.01 -18.03
CA GLU A 71 13.89 2.18 -17.17
C GLU A 71 14.37 1.93 -15.73
N GLY A 72 14.32 0.69 -15.25
CA GLY A 72 14.71 0.35 -13.88
C GLY A 72 13.96 1.19 -12.85
N TYR A 73 14.69 1.87 -11.96
CA TYR A 73 14.10 2.75 -10.93
C TYR A 73 13.97 4.23 -11.37
N ALA A 74 14.30 4.57 -12.62
CA ALA A 74 14.21 5.95 -13.10
C ALA A 74 12.84 6.62 -12.88
N PRO A 75 11.68 5.92 -12.99
CA PRO A 75 10.37 6.52 -12.72
C PRO A 75 10.17 7.05 -11.30
N ILE A 76 10.87 6.51 -10.31
CA ILE A 76 10.78 6.94 -8.90
C ILE A 76 11.98 7.78 -8.46
N GLN A 77 12.93 8.06 -9.35
CA GLN A 77 14.16 8.77 -9.02
C GLN A 77 13.90 10.14 -8.42
N ALA A 78 12.98 10.91 -8.99
CA ALA A 78 12.63 12.24 -8.49
C ALA A 78 12.07 12.20 -7.04
N ASP A 79 11.28 11.18 -6.70
CA ASP A 79 10.77 11.00 -5.34
C ASP A 79 11.91 10.58 -4.38
N LEU A 80 12.85 9.74 -4.83
CA LEU A 80 14.02 9.36 -4.03
C LEU A 80 14.95 10.57 -3.78
N GLU A 81 15.18 11.41 -4.77
CA GLU A 81 15.96 12.65 -4.65
C GLU A 81 15.27 13.63 -3.70
N ALA A 82 13.95 13.79 -3.79
CA ALA A 82 13.19 14.64 -2.88
C ALA A 82 13.26 14.13 -1.42
N ILE A 83 13.23 12.80 -1.20
CA ILE A 83 13.41 12.21 0.12
C ILE A 83 14.84 12.44 0.62
N ALA A 84 15.86 12.28 -0.24
CA ALA A 84 17.26 12.48 0.12
C ALA A 84 17.58 13.93 0.47
N ALA A 85 16.84 14.90 -0.07
CA ALA A 85 17.02 16.32 0.17
C ALA A 85 16.41 16.80 1.50
N ILE A 86 15.63 15.99 2.21
CA ILE A 86 14.96 16.36 3.47
C ILE A 86 16.00 16.73 4.53
N GLN A 87 15.81 17.89 5.17
CA GLN A 87 16.71 18.43 6.19
C GLN A 87 16.06 18.46 7.57
N ASP A 88 14.74 18.56 7.66
CA ASP A 88 14.05 18.72 8.92
C ASP A 88 12.74 17.92 9.03
N ARG A 89 12.13 17.97 10.20
CA ARG A 89 10.88 17.23 10.51
C ARG A 89 9.69 17.73 9.71
N LYS A 90 9.61 19.02 9.40
CA LYS A 90 8.49 19.58 8.62
C LYS A 90 8.51 19.08 7.20
N GLU A 91 9.70 19.01 6.61
CA GLU A 91 9.88 18.45 5.27
C GLU A 91 9.54 16.95 5.21
N ILE A 92 9.83 16.18 6.29
CA ILE A 92 9.36 14.79 6.39
C ILE A 92 7.83 14.73 6.31
N ILE A 93 7.13 15.57 7.09
CA ILE A 93 5.66 15.59 7.13
C ILE A 93 5.08 16.02 5.77
N ALA A 94 5.65 17.05 5.15
CA ALA A 94 5.22 17.51 3.83
C ALA A 94 5.43 16.42 2.76
N GLN A 95 6.58 15.76 2.75
CA GLN A 95 6.86 14.68 1.79
C GLN A 95 5.98 13.46 2.03
N MET A 96 5.68 13.11 3.28
CA MET A 96 4.75 12.05 3.62
C MET A 96 3.34 12.35 3.10
N ALA A 97 2.84 13.57 3.27
CA ALA A 97 1.55 14.00 2.73
C ALA A 97 1.53 13.88 1.19
N LYS A 98 2.59 14.35 0.53
CA LYS A 98 2.75 14.28 -0.93
C LYS A 98 2.77 12.84 -1.44
N LEU A 99 3.49 11.93 -0.79
CA LEU A 99 3.52 10.51 -1.17
C LEU A 99 2.19 9.82 -0.86
N GLY A 100 1.54 10.16 0.25
CA GLY A 100 0.22 9.67 0.63
C GLY A 100 -0.87 10.03 -0.40
N SER A 101 -0.82 11.23 -1.00
CA SER A 101 -1.73 11.61 -2.09
C SER A 101 -1.52 10.81 -3.38
N LYS A 102 -0.34 10.20 -3.56
CA LYS A 102 -0.05 9.23 -4.64
C LYS A 102 -0.47 7.80 -4.27
N GLY A 103 -1.10 7.58 -3.13
CA GLY A 103 -1.49 6.25 -2.64
C GLY A 103 -0.36 5.45 -1.99
N LEU A 104 0.78 6.09 -1.70
CA LEU A 104 1.89 5.41 -1.03
C LEU A 104 1.71 5.43 0.50
N PRO A 105 2.06 4.34 1.20
CA PRO A 105 1.90 4.25 2.64
C PRO A 105 2.82 5.24 3.38
N GLY A 106 2.34 5.75 4.52
CA GLY A 106 3.10 6.60 5.43
C GLY A 106 3.13 6.01 6.84
N TYR A 107 3.48 6.82 7.84
CA TYR A 107 3.48 6.40 9.26
C TYR A 107 2.08 6.14 9.81
N PHE A 108 1.06 6.67 9.18
CA PHE A 108 -0.36 6.42 9.48
C PHE A 108 -1.17 6.46 8.19
N GLY A 109 -2.30 5.77 8.19
CA GLY A 109 -3.28 5.83 7.09
C GLY A 109 -4.21 7.04 7.25
N PHE A 110 -4.65 7.62 6.14
CA PHE A 110 -5.68 8.64 6.14
C PHE A 110 -6.55 8.52 4.90
N TYR A 111 -7.83 8.73 5.07
CA TYR A 111 -8.84 8.69 3.99
C TYR A 111 -10.10 9.44 4.45
N ILE A 112 -10.96 9.76 3.50
CA ILE A 112 -12.25 10.40 3.80
C ILE A 112 -13.33 9.32 3.65
N ASP A 113 -14.14 9.15 4.69
CA ASP A 113 -15.27 8.22 4.69
C ASP A 113 -16.39 8.74 5.58
N ALA A 114 -17.57 8.10 5.49
CA ALA A 114 -18.71 8.42 6.32
C ALA A 114 -18.39 8.20 7.81
N ASP A 115 -18.89 9.10 8.66
CA ASP A 115 -18.85 8.91 10.11
C ASP A 115 -19.70 7.70 10.49
N ILE A 116 -19.09 6.68 11.12
CA ILE A 116 -19.78 5.45 11.51
C ILE A 116 -20.96 5.68 12.48
N LYS A 117 -20.97 6.80 13.21
CA LYS A 117 -22.06 7.20 14.11
C LYS A 117 -23.02 8.20 13.48
N ASN A 118 -22.69 8.77 12.32
CA ASN A 118 -23.55 9.68 11.57
C ASN A 118 -23.23 9.62 10.08
N SER A 119 -23.76 8.66 9.37
CA SER A 119 -23.50 8.42 7.95
C SER A 119 -23.87 9.55 6.99
N SER A 120 -24.57 10.61 7.48
CA SER A 120 -24.83 11.81 6.68
C SER A 120 -23.64 12.78 6.63
N MET A 121 -22.59 12.52 7.38
CA MET A 121 -21.36 13.34 7.43
C MET A 121 -20.15 12.52 7.00
N ASN A 122 -19.29 13.13 6.20
CA ASN A 122 -17.96 12.58 5.93
C ASN A 122 -16.95 13.17 6.90
N LEU A 123 -16.03 12.33 7.35
CA LEU A 123 -14.92 12.70 8.22
C LEU A 123 -13.59 12.26 7.60
N LEU A 124 -12.53 13.00 7.90
CA LEU A 124 -11.19 12.50 7.71
C LEU A 124 -10.94 11.41 8.76
N GLN A 125 -10.68 10.20 8.30
CA GLN A 125 -10.28 9.07 9.11
C GLN A 125 -8.75 9.02 9.16
N ILE A 126 -8.19 8.91 10.36
CA ILE A 126 -6.76 8.70 10.57
C ILE A 126 -6.61 7.39 11.34
N GLY A 127 -5.84 6.47 10.80
CA GLY A 127 -5.70 5.14 11.34
C GLY A 127 -4.26 4.68 11.48
N GLN A 128 -4.07 3.60 12.20
CA GLN A 128 -2.78 2.95 12.35
C GLN A 128 -2.17 2.61 10.98
N GLY A 129 -0.86 2.81 10.85
CA GLY A 129 -0.09 2.51 9.64
C GLY A 129 1.40 2.41 9.94
N GLY A 130 2.22 2.45 8.90
CA GLY A 130 3.68 2.49 9.03
C GLY A 130 4.34 1.13 9.28
N LEU A 131 3.63 0.02 9.10
CA LEU A 131 4.15 -1.34 9.19
C LEU A 131 4.08 -2.01 7.81
N SER A 132 5.20 -2.20 7.16
CA SER A 132 5.28 -2.82 5.83
C SER A 132 4.80 -4.28 5.81
N LEU A 133 4.96 -5.01 6.91
CA LEU A 133 4.45 -6.37 7.08
C LEU A 133 2.99 -6.42 7.55
N GLY A 134 2.36 -5.26 7.76
CA GLY A 134 0.96 -5.12 8.13
C GLY A 134 0.71 -5.26 9.63
N GLU A 135 1.02 -6.39 10.24
CA GLU A 135 0.69 -6.70 11.62
C GLU A 135 1.90 -6.58 12.55
N LYS A 136 1.67 -6.10 13.79
CA LYS A 136 2.73 -5.92 14.80
C LYS A 136 3.44 -7.23 15.17
N GLU A 137 2.73 -8.33 15.12
CA GLU A 137 3.21 -9.66 15.46
C GLU A 137 4.41 -10.07 14.60
N TYR A 138 4.47 -9.68 13.34
CA TYR A 138 5.62 -9.93 12.46
C TYR A 138 6.92 -9.29 12.95
N TYR A 139 6.84 -8.24 13.73
CA TYR A 139 8.01 -7.54 14.30
C TYR A 139 8.39 -8.03 15.69
N LEU A 140 7.42 -8.50 16.48
CA LEU A 140 7.57 -8.72 17.91
C LEU A 140 7.62 -10.20 18.29
N ASP A 141 6.91 -11.09 17.57
CA ASP A 141 6.84 -12.49 17.89
C ASP A 141 8.05 -13.27 17.38
N ASN A 142 8.36 -14.40 18.04
CA ASN A 142 9.55 -15.20 17.81
C ASN A 142 9.27 -16.67 17.43
N ASP A 143 8.05 -16.97 17.01
CA ASP A 143 7.77 -18.26 16.38
C ASP A 143 8.49 -18.38 15.04
N SER A 144 8.75 -19.62 14.59
CA SER A 144 9.58 -19.87 13.42
C SER A 144 9.02 -19.28 12.12
N ALA A 145 7.69 -19.23 11.97
CA ALA A 145 7.04 -18.73 10.76
C ALA A 145 7.19 -17.19 10.70
N THR A 146 6.90 -16.50 11.80
CA THR A 146 7.05 -15.05 11.91
C THR A 146 8.49 -14.59 11.74
N VAL A 147 9.45 -15.31 12.33
CA VAL A 147 10.88 -15.04 12.14
C VAL A 147 11.27 -15.23 10.67
N HIS A 148 10.79 -16.27 10.00
CA HIS A 148 11.06 -16.51 8.58
C HIS A 148 10.55 -15.36 7.69
N VAL A 149 9.34 -14.88 7.91
CA VAL A 149 8.76 -13.72 7.18
C VAL A 149 9.62 -12.49 7.40
N ARG A 150 10.01 -12.20 8.64
CA ARG A 150 10.84 -11.05 9.00
C ARG A 150 12.22 -11.09 8.34
N GLU A 151 12.90 -12.23 8.34
CA GLU A 151 14.20 -12.40 7.69
C GLU A 151 14.09 -12.30 6.16
N SER A 152 13.04 -12.86 5.57
CA SER A 152 12.76 -12.72 4.14
C SER A 152 12.52 -11.26 3.75
N PHE A 153 11.81 -10.50 4.58
CA PHE A 153 11.59 -9.07 4.36
C PHE A 153 12.89 -8.26 4.44
N LYS A 154 13.77 -8.56 5.39
CA LYS A 154 15.09 -7.92 5.46
C LYS A 154 15.90 -8.15 4.18
N ALA A 155 15.98 -9.39 3.72
CA ALA A 155 16.67 -9.74 2.47
C ALA A 155 16.06 -9.04 1.25
N TYR A 156 14.73 -8.94 1.21
CA TYR A 156 14.01 -8.19 0.17
C TYR A 156 14.41 -6.69 0.18
N MET A 157 14.41 -6.04 1.34
CA MET A 157 14.78 -4.63 1.46
C MET A 157 16.23 -4.37 1.01
N GLU A 158 17.18 -5.20 1.44
CA GLU A 158 18.59 -5.09 1.01
C GLU A 158 18.70 -5.17 -0.51
N LYS A 159 17.99 -6.13 -1.12
CA LYS A 159 17.95 -6.26 -2.58
C LYS A 159 17.36 -5.03 -3.25
N MET A 160 16.24 -4.51 -2.74
CA MET A 160 15.59 -3.32 -3.30
C MET A 160 16.48 -2.08 -3.21
N PHE A 161 17.13 -1.83 -2.07
CA PHE A 161 18.05 -0.71 -1.93
C PHE A 161 19.25 -0.85 -2.89
N THR A 162 19.78 -2.06 -3.06
CA THR A 162 20.86 -2.31 -4.02
C THR A 162 20.41 -2.04 -5.47
N LEU A 163 19.20 -2.46 -5.85
CA LEU A 163 18.63 -2.18 -7.16
C LEU A 163 18.41 -0.67 -7.39
N CYS A 164 18.19 0.10 -6.33
CA CYS A 164 18.11 1.56 -6.35
C CYS A 164 19.49 2.24 -6.26
N GLY A 165 20.60 1.52 -6.44
CA GLY A 165 21.94 2.07 -6.55
C GLY A 165 22.74 2.17 -5.23
N SER A 166 22.24 1.64 -4.11
CA SER A 166 23.02 1.57 -2.86
C SER A 166 24.10 0.49 -2.94
N THR A 167 25.24 0.74 -2.30
CA THR A 167 26.22 -0.35 -2.05
C THR A 167 25.61 -1.39 -1.10
N PRO A 168 26.15 -2.63 -1.05
CA PRO A 168 25.66 -3.65 -0.11
C PRO A 168 25.67 -3.18 1.35
N GLU A 169 26.70 -2.48 1.77
CA GLU A 169 26.85 -1.94 3.13
C GLU A 169 25.81 -0.85 3.43
N GLU A 170 25.56 0.02 2.47
CA GLU A 170 24.51 1.05 2.57
C GLU A 170 23.11 0.43 2.59
N ALA A 171 22.85 -0.56 1.73
CA ALA A 171 21.59 -1.28 1.66
C ALA A 171 21.27 -1.96 3.00
N LYS A 172 22.25 -2.63 3.60
CA LYS A 172 22.12 -3.26 4.92
C LYS A 172 21.82 -2.21 6.00
N ARG A 173 22.56 -1.10 6.04
CA ARG A 173 22.33 -0.03 7.02
C ARG A 173 20.94 0.60 6.87
N LYS A 174 20.47 0.80 5.63
CA LYS A 174 19.12 1.32 5.35
C LYS A 174 18.06 0.32 5.80
N MET A 175 18.23 -0.96 5.52
CA MET A 175 17.35 -2.03 5.99
C MET A 175 17.26 -2.05 7.52
N GLU A 176 18.39 -2.01 8.21
CA GLU A 176 18.42 -1.98 9.69
C GLU A 176 17.70 -0.75 10.25
N ALA A 177 17.86 0.42 9.62
CA ALA A 177 17.16 1.63 9.99
C ALA A 177 15.63 1.51 9.82
N VAL A 178 15.15 0.97 8.70
CA VAL A 178 13.72 0.71 8.44
C VAL A 178 13.17 -0.26 9.49
N MET A 179 13.83 -1.40 9.68
CA MET A 179 13.41 -2.39 10.70
C MET A 179 13.36 -1.80 12.09
N GLY A 180 14.34 -0.95 12.45
CA GLY A 180 14.37 -0.27 13.75
C GLY A 180 13.23 0.73 13.93
N ILE A 181 12.84 1.45 12.89
CA ILE A 181 11.70 2.38 12.91
C ILE A 181 10.39 1.59 13.01
N GLU A 182 10.16 0.61 12.13
CA GLU A 182 8.91 -0.15 12.10
C GLU A 182 8.71 -0.99 13.37
N THR A 183 9.78 -1.54 13.96
CA THR A 183 9.70 -2.21 15.25
C THR A 183 9.24 -1.25 16.36
N ARG A 184 9.75 -0.01 16.38
CA ARG A 184 9.29 1.01 17.35
C ARG A 184 7.83 1.42 17.14
N ILE A 185 7.35 1.43 15.90
CA ILE A 185 5.95 1.65 15.57
C ILE A 185 5.11 0.44 16.02
N ALA A 186 5.58 -0.79 15.80
CA ALA A 186 4.88 -2.00 16.15
C ALA A 186 4.58 -2.14 17.66
N VAL A 187 5.50 -1.70 18.52
CA VAL A 187 5.34 -1.81 19.97
C VAL A 187 4.01 -1.20 20.48
N PRO A 188 3.67 0.06 20.21
CA PRO A 188 2.41 0.66 20.65
C PRO A 188 1.22 0.32 19.75
N SER A 189 1.43 -0.29 18.58
CA SER A 189 0.37 -0.58 17.61
C SER A 189 -0.66 -1.56 18.17
N TYR A 190 -1.90 -1.42 17.75
CA TYR A 190 -2.97 -2.38 18.04
C TYR A 190 -2.79 -3.66 17.26
N SER A 191 -3.14 -4.79 17.86
CA SER A 191 -3.24 -6.08 17.16
C SER A 191 -4.42 -6.07 16.17
N ALA A 192 -4.42 -7.01 15.22
CA ALA A 192 -5.53 -7.18 14.29
C ALA A 192 -6.88 -7.36 14.98
N VAL A 193 -6.90 -8.00 16.16
CA VAL A 193 -8.11 -8.18 16.96
C VAL A 193 -8.59 -6.85 17.55
N GLN A 194 -7.69 -6.06 18.11
CA GLN A 194 -8.03 -4.75 18.70
C GLN A 194 -8.51 -3.75 17.62
N GLN A 195 -7.97 -3.81 16.41
CA GLN A 195 -8.40 -2.96 15.30
C GLN A 195 -9.81 -3.27 14.80
N ARG A 196 -10.35 -4.45 15.07
CA ARG A 196 -11.71 -4.85 14.66
C ARG A 196 -12.82 -4.34 15.55
N ASP A 197 -12.52 -3.67 16.66
CA ASP A 197 -13.53 -3.09 17.54
C ASP A 197 -13.83 -1.63 17.13
N PRO A 198 -14.93 -1.37 16.40
CA PRO A 198 -15.24 -0.04 15.89
C PRO A 198 -15.61 0.94 17.00
N GLU A 199 -16.16 0.46 18.12
CA GLU A 199 -16.52 1.32 19.26
C GLU A 199 -15.28 1.75 20.04
N ALA A 200 -14.38 0.81 20.33
CA ALA A 200 -13.13 1.11 21.01
C ALA A 200 -12.20 2.00 20.19
N ASN A 201 -12.29 1.94 18.86
CA ASN A 201 -11.45 2.70 17.94
C ASN A 201 -12.08 4.03 17.47
N TYR A 202 -13.29 4.36 17.94
CA TYR A 202 -13.95 5.61 17.56
C TYR A 202 -13.53 6.77 18.46
N HIS A 203 -12.63 7.59 17.97
CA HIS A 203 -12.08 8.77 18.67
C HIS A 203 -12.31 10.05 17.85
N LYS A 204 -13.57 10.45 17.69
CA LYS A 204 -13.91 11.71 17.00
C LYS A 204 -13.39 12.89 17.81
N MET A 205 -12.64 13.76 17.15
CA MET A 205 -12.04 14.95 17.74
C MET A 205 -12.08 16.12 16.77
N THR A 206 -11.98 17.32 17.30
CA THR A 206 -11.80 18.54 16.51
C THR A 206 -10.37 18.67 16.04
N TYR A 207 -10.14 19.55 15.06
CA TYR A 207 -8.80 19.84 14.58
C TYR A 207 -7.86 20.38 15.68
N GLU A 208 -8.38 21.23 16.56
CA GLU A 208 -7.61 21.79 17.68
C GLU A 208 -7.24 20.72 18.72
N GLU A 209 -8.12 19.78 19.00
CA GLU A 209 -7.83 18.62 19.84
C GLU A 209 -6.77 17.72 19.19
N LEU A 210 -6.86 17.46 17.89
CA LEU A 210 -5.87 16.69 17.14
C LEU A 210 -4.48 17.33 17.25
N LYS A 211 -4.37 18.64 17.05
CA LYS A 211 -3.11 19.38 17.17
C LYS A 211 -2.53 19.33 18.58
N LYS A 212 -3.37 19.40 19.57
CA LYS A 212 -2.97 19.37 20.98
C LYS A 212 -2.49 17.97 21.41
N ASP A 213 -3.30 16.96 21.13
CA ASP A 213 -3.09 15.61 21.63
C ASP A 213 -1.99 14.87 20.84
N TYR A 214 -1.84 15.21 19.55
CA TYR A 214 -0.82 14.66 18.65
C TYR A 214 0.19 15.72 18.17
N SER A 215 0.65 16.55 19.09
CA SER A 215 1.58 17.66 18.83
C SER A 215 2.94 17.26 18.25
N GLY A 216 3.25 15.96 18.20
CA GLY A 216 4.43 15.42 17.53
C GLY A 216 4.42 15.58 16.01
N ILE A 217 3.27 15.86 15.40
CA ILE A 217 3.07 16.06 13.97
C ILE A 217 2.66 17.52 13.74
N ASP A 218 3.29 18.16 12.75
CA ASP A 218 2.86 19.49 12.28
C ASP A 218 1.67 19.30 11.33
N TRP A 219 0.47 19.28 11.91
CA TRP A 219 -0.78 19.05 11.17
C TRP A 219 -1.09 20.16 10.17
N ASP A 220 -0.68 21.40 10.45
CA ASP A 220 -0.86 22.49 9.50
C ASP A 220 -0.03 22.24 8.23
N VAL A 221 1.23 21.84 8.38
CA VAL A 221 2.08 21.45 7.24
C VAL A 221 1.51 20.24 6.51
N PHE A 222 1.03 19.23 7.24
CA PHE A 222 0.45 18.03 6.64
C PHE A 222 -0.75 18.37 5.75
N PHE A 223 -1.75 19.08 6.28
CA PHE A 223 -2.96 19.41 5.54
C PHE A 223 -2.72 20.41 4.41
N LEU A 224 -1.90 21.44 4.61
CA LEU A 224 -1.52 22.35 3.53
C LEU A 224 -0.85 21.62 2.38
N SER A 225 0.02 20.63 2.67
CA SER A 225 0.68 19.83 1.64
C SER A 225 -0.31 18.97 0.85
N LEU A 226 -1.38 18.47 1.48
CA LEU A 226 -2.45 17.73 0.79
C LEU A 226 -3.30 18.63 -0.11
N ILE A 227 -3.67 19.83 0.35
CA ILE A 227 -4.53 20.76 -0.40
C ILE A 227 -3.84 21.21 -1.70
N HIS A 228 -2.57 21.55 -1.66
CA HIS A 228 -1.82 21.97 -2.85
C HIS A 228 -1.63 20.86 -3.91
N ILE A 229 -1.81 19.60 -3.54
CA ILE A 229 -1.71 18.47 -4.47
C ILE A 229 -3.06 18.18 -5.14
N SER A 230 -4.15 18.50 -4.47
CA SER A 230 -5.52 18.21 -4.90
C SER A 230 -6.21 19.37 -5.62
N GLU A 231 -5.55 20.51 -5.86
CA GLU A 231 -6.13 21.55 -6.70
C GLU A 231 -6.30 21.04 -8.13
N PRO A 232 -7.54 20.89 -8.62
CA PRO A 232 -7.76 20.56 -10.01
C PRO A 232 -7.29 21.74 -10.85
N THR A 233 -6.30 21.54 -11.71
CA THR A 233 -5.83 22.50 -12.70
C THR A 233 -6.85 22.75 -13.84
N ARG A 234 -8.13 22.50 -13.60
CA ARG A 234 -9.24 22.84 -14.50
C ARG A 234 -10.26 23.68 -13.76
N PRO A 235 -10.46 24.93 -14.19
CA PRO A 235 -11.72 25.62 -13.90
C PRO A 235 -12.78 24.96 -14.79
N GLU A 236 -13.51 23.98 -14.28
CA GLU A 236 -14.78 23.59 -14.88
C GLU A 236 -15.81 24.66 -14.46
N PRO A 237 -16.46 25.34 -15.41
CA PRO A 237 -17.57 26.21 -15.06
C PRO A 237 -18.70 25.33 -14.51
N ILE A 238 -19.13 25.63 -13.30
CA ILE A 238 -20.34 25.07 -12.72
C ILE A 238 -21.51 25.66 -13.53
N SER A 239 -22.11 24.84 -14.39
CA SER A 239 -23.38 25.13 -15.06
C SER A 239 -24.50 24.42 -14.31
#